data_d49a03b379ff344aab6e28b4ae35ecad
#
_entry.id   d49a03b379ff344aab6e28b4ae35ecad
#
_cell.length_a   1.000
_cell.length_b   1.000
_cell.length_c   1.000
_cell.angle_alpha   90.00
_cell.angle_beta   90.00
_cell.angle_gamma   90.00
#
_symmetry.space_group_name_H-M   'P 1'
#
loop_
_entity.id
_entity.type
_entity.pdbx_description
1 polymer ?
#
loop_
_entity_poly.entity_id
_entity_poly.type
_entity_poly.pdbx_seq_one_letter_code
_entity_poly.pdbx_strand_id
1 'polypeptide(L)'
;MSNIKLLLGDEAIALGAIHAGISGVYAYPGTPSTEITEFIQNNALDVRSRWCTNEKTAMEAALGMSYAGKRALVCMKHVGMNVAADAFVNSAITGVNGGLVVLAADDPSMHSSQNEQDSRFYGKFAMIPILEPSTQQEAYDMMKYAYALSEELKLPVLMRVVTRLAHSRAGVVVNDALAQNTLNPDNERTHWVLLPGNARRQYAGLVAKQPDLQASSLASPHNSLATVNGKAAMGIVACGIAYNYAMENEPLKAGFPVLKISQYPIPEKEIKEFASLCDSLLIAEDGQPFVEEQVKGLLGADYPVKGRLTGDLPRMGELTPDCVGEALGFKVEKTFTAAQNVVPRPPALCQGCGHRDVYNALNKVAAEYP
;
A
#
# COMPACT_ATOMS: atom_id res chain seq x y z
N MET A 1 -12.98 -28.45 6.09
CA MET A 1 -13.46 -27.61 4.98
C MET A 1 -12.64 -26.33 5.03
N SER A 2 -12.02 -25.91 3.93
CA SER A 2 -11.30 -24.64 3.89
C SER A 2 -12.28 -23.52 4.21
N ASN A 3 -11.94 -22.67 5.19
CA ASN A 3 -12.77 -21.53 5.59
C ASN A 3 -12.51 -20.39 4.57
N ILE A 4 -13.10 -20.52 3.37
CA ILE A 4 -12.97 -19.56 2.29
C ILE A 4 -14.11 -18.55 2.39
N LYS A 5 -13.77 -17.25 2.37
CA LYS A 5 -14.72 -16.15 2.30
C LYS A 5 -14.52 -15.37 1.01
N LEU A 6 -15.60 -14.94 0.36
CA LEU A 6 -15.55 -14.03 -0.77
C LEU A 6 -15.47 -12.59 -0.24
N LEU A 7 -14.32 -11.94 -0.38
CA LEU A 7 -14.04 -10.63 0.21
C LEU A 7 -13.57 -9.63 -0.84
N LEU A 8 -13.92 -8.35 -0.67
CA LEU A 8 -13.21 -7.24 -1.29
C LEU A 8 -11.77 -7.16 -0.73
N GLY A 9 -10.87 -6.50 -1.43
CA GLY A 9 -9.53 -6.21 -0.88
C GLY A 9 -9.60 -5.49 0.46
N ASP A 10 -10.45 -4.48 0.58
CA ASP A 10 -10.69 -3.75 1.82
C ASP A 10 -11.25 -4.64 2.93
N GLU A 11 -12.20 -5.52 2.61
CA GLU A 11 -12.76 -6.48 3.57
C GLU A 11 -11.70 -7.52 4.01
N ALA A 12 -10.82 -7.93 3.10
CA ALA A 12 -9.71 -8.84 3.39
C ALA A 12 -8.68 -8.20 4.35
N ILE A 13 -8.30 -6.95 4.10
CA ILE A 13 -7.44 -6.15 4.99
C ILE A 13 -8.09 -6.01 6.37
N ALA A 14 -9.35 -5.60 6.41
CA ALA A 14 -10.10 -5.41 7.63
C ALA A 14 -10.17 -6.69 8.47
N LEU A 15 -10.53 -7.82 7.84
CA LEU A 15 -10.59 -9.11 8.50
C LEU A 15 -9.20 -9.60 8.93
N GLY A 16 -8.17 -9.38 8.10
CA GLY A 16 -6.78 -9.66 8.43
C GLY A 16 -6.31 -8.89 9.66
N ALA A 17 -6.68 -7.62 9.77
CA ALA A 17 -6.40 -6.77 10.93
C ALA A 17 -7.10 -7.28 12.19
N ILE A 18 -8.40 -7.61 12.12
CA ILE A 18 -9.16 -8.22 13.22
C ILE A 18 -8.47 -9.51 13.68
N HIS A 19 -8.15 -10.40 12.74
CA HIS A 19 -7.50 -11.68 13.04
C HIS A 19 -6.05 -11.52 13.50
N ALA A 20 -5.41 -10.40 13.19
CA ALA A 20 -4.12 -10.03 13.79
C ALA A 20 -4.24 -9.44 15.21
N GLY A 21 -5.44 -9.38 15.81
CA GLY A 21 -5.65 -8.94 17.18
C GLY A 21 -5.46 -7.44 17.39
N ILE A 22 -5.97 -6.61 16.46
CA ILE A 22 -5.96 -5.14 16.66
C ILE A 22 -6.87 -4.73 17.80
N SER A 23 -6.52 -3.64 18.48
CA SER A 23 -7.33 -3.04 19.54
C SER A 23 -8.04 -1.76 19.10
N GLY A 24 -7.62 -1.19 17.96
CA GLY A 24 -8.29 -0.02 17.43
C GLY A 24 -8.00 0.27 15.97
N VAL A 25 -8.98 0.90 15.32
CA VAL A 25 -8.87 1.48 13.97
C VAL A 25 -9.32 2.94 14.00
N TYR A 26 -8.56 3.79 13.36
CA TYR A 26 -8.80 5.22 13.26
C TYR A 26 -8.72 5.66 11.80
N ALA A 27 -9.66 6.46 11.35
CA ALA A 27 -9.71 6.90 9.96
C ALA A 27 -10.37 8.26 9.81
N TYR A 28 -10.13 8.89 8.67
CA TYR A 28 -10.98 9.91 8.08
C TYR A 28 -11.56 9.34 6.80
N PRO A 29 -12.87 9.52 6.51
CA PRO A 29 -13.49 8.92 5.33
C PRO A 29 -12.83 9.36 4.02
N GLY A 30 -12.46 8.40 3.18
CA GLY A 30 -11.85 8.66 1.87
C GLY A 30 -11.71 7.38 1.05
N THR A 31 -12.49 7.29 -0.05
CA THR A 31 -12.38 6.20 -1.03
C THR A 31 -10.98 6.18 -1.67
N PRO A 32 -10.31 5.02 -1.74
CA PRO A 32 -10.79 3.65 -1.58
C PRO A 32 -10.43 2.96 -0.25
N SER A 33 -10.43 3.62 0.90
CA SER A 33 -10.07 3.03 2.20
C SER A 33 -11.20 3.04 3.24
N THR A 34 -12.34 3.66 2.93
CA THR A 34 -13.46 3.84 3.87
C THR A 34 -14.03 2.50 4.32
N GLU A 35 -14.18 1.56 3.40
CA GLU A 35 -14.79 0.25 3.59
C GLU A 35 -14.05 -0.61 4.62
N ILE A 36 -12.74 -0.39 4.80
CA ILE A 36 -11.93 -1.09 5.81
C ILE A 36 -12.45 -0.79 7.22
N THR A 37 -12.60 0.50 7.52
CA THR A 37 -13.07 0.94 8.85
C THR A 37 -14.53 0.56 9.06
N GLU A 38 -15.38 0.69 8.05
CA GLU A 38 -16.80 0.29 8.12
C GLU A 38 -16.93 -1.21 8.38
N PHE A 39 -16.14 -2.05 7.70
CA PHE A 39 -16.14 -3.48 7.93
C PHE A 39 -15.76 -3.83 9.37
N ILE A 40 -14.70 -3.22 9.92
CA ILE A 40 -14.26 -3.44 11.31
C ILE A 40 -15.37 -3.01 12.29
N GLN A 41 -15.99 -1.85 12.08
CA GLN A 41 -17.08 -1.35 12.91
C GLN A 41 -18.27 -2.32 12.98
N ASN A 42 -18.57 -2.96 11.86
CA ASN A 42 -19.71 -3.87 11.74
C ASN A 42 -19.42 -5.30 12.22
N ASN A 43 -18.15 -5.73 12.25
CA ASN A 43 -17.77 -7.12 12.49
C ASN A 43 -16.93 -7.37 13.74
N ALA A 44 -16.42 -6.33 14.42
CA ALA A 44 -15.55 -6.45 15.59
C ALA A 44 -15.89 -5.40 16.64
N LEU A 45 -16.91 -5.67 17.45
CA LEU A 45 -17.44 -4.74 18.47
C LEU A 45 -16.46 -4.49 19.63
N ASP A 46 -15.49 -5.36 19.85
CA ASP A 46 -14.42 -5.26 20.82
C ASP A 46 -13.22 -4.42 20.35
N VAL A 47 -13.19 -4.07 19.06
CA VAL A 47 -12.19 -3.17 18.47
C VAL A 47 -12.69 -1.73 18.54
N ARG A 48 -11.89 -0.85 19.13
CA ARG A 48 -12.22 0.58 19.18
C ARG A 48 -12.13 1.22 17.79
N SER A 49 -13.25 1.46 17.15
CA SER A 49 -13.32 2.09 15.83
C SER A 49 -13.76 3.54 15.93
N ARG A 50 -13.03 4.46 15.26
CA ARG A 50 -13.31 5.90 15.31
C ARG A 50 -13.08 6.59 13.97
N TRP A 51 -14.11 7.30 13.51
CA TRP A 51 -13.95 8.36 12.53
C TRP A 51 -13.40 9.61 13.22
N CYS A 52 -12.35 10.17 12.67
CA CYS A 52 -11.66 11.36 13.17
C CYS A 52 -11.99 12.57 12.30
N THR A 53 -11.66 13.77 12.77
CA THR A 53 -11.92 15.03 12.06
C THR A 53 -10.98 15.26 10.88
N ASN A 54 -9.82 14.59 10.88
CA ASN A 54 -8.86 14.54 9.78
C ASN A 54 -7.86 13.39 10.00
N GLU A 55 -7.02 13.13 9.02
CA GLU A 55 -6.07 12.02 9.02
C GLU A 55 -4.93 12.21 10.02
N LYS A 56 -4.52 13.46 10.31
CA LYS A 56 -3.53 13.74 11.35
C LYS A 56 -4.03 13.26 12.71
N THR A 57 -5.25 13.64 13.08
CA THR A 57 -5.87 13.22 14.35
C THR A 57 -6.05 11.69 14.41
N ALA A 58 -6.38 11.05 13.27
CA ALA A 58 -6.48 9.60 13.20
C ALA A 58 -5.11 8.93 13.43
N MET A 59 -4.06 9.44 12.79
CA MET A 59 -2.69 8.95 12.95
C MET A 59 -2.19 9.11 14.40
N GLU A 60 -2.40 10.26 15.01
CA GLU A 60 -2.01 10.55 16.40
C GLU A 60 -2.75 9.64 17.41
N ALA A 61 -4.04 9.38 17.18
CA ALA A 61 -4.82 8.47 18.02
C ALA A 61 -4.33 7.02 17.91
N ALA A 62 -4.03 6.54 16.70
CA ALA A 62 -3.46 5.21 16.47
C ALA A 62 -2.06 5.09 17.11
N LEU A 63 -1.24 6.12 16.99
CA LEU A 63 0.09 6.17 17.59
C LEU A 63 0.01 6.12 19.13
N GLY A 64 -0.91 6.87 19.73
CA GLY A 64 -1.16 6.82 21.18
C GLY A 64 -1.59 5.44 21.66
N MET A 65 -2.39 4.71 20.87
CA MET A 65 -2.77 3.32 21.16
C MET A 65 -1.55 2.39 21.08
N SER A 66 -0.70 2.57 20.07
CA SER A 66 0.57 1.83 19.94
C SER A 66 1.49 2.09 21.14
N TYR A 67 1.63 3.32 21.60
CA TYR A 67 2.43 3.65 22.79
C TYR A 67 1.94 2.93 24.05
N ALA A 68 0.64 2.66 24.13
CA ALA A 68 0.04 1.88 25.21
C ALA A 68 0.29 0.35 25.06
N GLY A 69 1.03 -0.10 24.05
CA GLY A 69 1.35 -1.51 23.82
C GLY A 69 0.32 -2.27 22.99
N LYS A 70 -0.71 -1.59 22.47
CA LYS A 70 -1.79 -2.19 21.70
C LYS A 70 -1.53 -2.09 20.21
N ARG A 71 -2.03 -3.08 19.42
CA ARG A 71 -2.01 -3.00 17.95
C ARG A 71 -3.05 -2.03 17.45
N ALA A 72 -2.66 -1.13 16.55
CA ALA A 72 -3.53 -0.14 15.96
C ALA A 72 -3.41 -0.11 14.43
N LEU A 73 -4.54 0.21 13.78
CA LEU A 73 -4.64 0.47 12.35
C LEU A 73 -5.06 1.92 12.15
N VAL A 74 -4.43 2.61 11.21
CA VAL A 74 -4.95 3.86 10.67
C VAL A 74 -5.16 3.73 9.17
N CYS A 75 -6.33 4.15 8.67
CA CYS A 75 -6.69 4.04 7.27
C CYS A 75 -6.91 5.42 6.67
N MET A 76 -6.33 5.64 5.50
CA MET A 76 -6.50 6.87 4.74
C MET A 76 -6.25 6.67 3.26
N LYS A 77 -6.81 7.55 2.44
CA LYS A 77 -6.45 7.63 1.03
C LYS A 77 -5.11 8.38 0.88
N HIS A 78 -4.47 8.27 -0.31
CA HIS A 78 -3.15 8.88 -0.54
C HIS A 78 -3.06 10.38 -0.20
N VAL A 79 -4.10 11.17 -0.48
CA VAL A 79 -4.09 12.60 -0.11
C VAL A 79 -4.17 12.82 1.40
N GLY A 80 -4.71 11.86 2.16
CA GLY A 80 -4.69 11.87 3.62
C GLY A 80 -3.28 11.72 4.19
N MET A 81 -2.37 11.05 3.47
CA MET A 81 -0.96 10.99 3.85
C MET A 81 -0.32 12.39 3.91
N ASN A 82 -0.75 13.32 3.05
CA ASN A 82 -0.27 14.70 3.10
C ASN A 82 -0.66 15.38 4.42
N VAL A 83 -1.87 15.10 4.91
CA VAL A 83 -2.40 15.66 6.17
C VAL A 83 -1.76 15.00 7.37
N ALA A 84 -1.54 13.68 7.32
CA ALA A 84 -0.96 12.89 8.39
C ALA A 84 0.57 12.94 8.44
N ALA A 85 1.24 13.55 7.44
CA ALA A 85 2.68 13.45 7.20
C ALA A 85 3.53 13.80 8.43
N ASP A 86 3.17 14.84 9.19
CA ASP A 86 3.90 15.21 10.40
C ASP A 86 3.91 14.07 11.44
N ALA A 87 2.74 13.57 11.82
CA ALA A 87 2.62 12.48 12.78
C ALA A 87 3.23 11.18 12.24
N PHE A 88 3.07 10.91 10.94
CA PHE A 88 3.62 9.72 10.27
C PHE A 88 5.15 9.71 10.29
N VAL A 89 5.80 10.77 9.85
CA VAL A 89 7.27 10.84 9.78
C VAL A 89 7.87 10.83 11.19
N ASN A 90 7.25 11.55 12.13
CA ASN A 90 7.71 11.55 13.52
C ASN A 90 7.52 10.19 14.21
N SER A 91 6.51 9.39 13.82
CA SER A 91 6.34 8.04 14.36
C SER A 91 7.49 7.09 14.01
N ALA A 92 8.16 7.30 12.89
CA ALA A 92 9.38 6.55 12.54
C ALA A 92 10.56 6.89 13.45
N ILE A 93 10.64 8.15 13.91
CA ILE A 93 11.70 8.62 14.81
C ILE A 93 11.44 8.17 16.25
N THR A 94 10.21 8.32 16.76
CA THR A 94 9.85 7.84 18.10
C THR A 94 9.83 6.31 18.17
N GLY A 95 9.58 5.67 17.05
CA GLY A 95 9.27 4.25 17.02
C GLY A 95 7.85 3.95 17.53
N VAL A 96 7.57 2.67 17.71
CA VAL A 96 6.29 2.14 18.21
C VAL A 96 6.52 1.15 19.33
N ASN A 97 5.50 0.94 20.17
CA ASN A 97 5.53 -0.05 21.24
C ASN A 97 4.69 -1.29 20.86
N GLY A 98 3.37 -1.16 20.77
CA GLY A 98 2.54 -2.15 20.08
C GLY A 98 2.53 -1.88 18.56
N GLY A 99 2.26 -2.91 17.76
CA GLY A 99 2.32 -2.82 16.31
C GLY A 99 1.40 -1.72 15.74
N LEU A 100 1.94 -0.92 14.82
CA LEU A 100 1.22 0.14 14.12
C LEU A 100 1.30 -0.08 12.62
N VAL A 101 0.14 -0.25 11.99
CA VAL A 101 0.02 -0.30 10.53
C VAL A 101 -0.67 0.97 10.05
N VAL A 102 -0.03 1.63 9.10
CA VAL A 102 -0.58 2.80 8.38
C VAL A 102 -0.98 2.32 7.00
N LEU A 103 -2.28 2.28 6.73
CA LEU A 103 -2.79 1.90 5.43
C LEU A 103 -3.05 3.14 4.59
N ALA A 104 -2.40 3.21 3.45
CA ALA A 104 -2.62 4.22 2.42
C ALA A 104 -3.20 3.58 1.17
N ALA A 105 -4.38 4.05 0.76
CA ALA A 105 -5.04 3.60 -0.45
C ALA A 105 -4.84 4.62 -1.57
N ASP A 106 -4.04 4.25 -2.54
CA ASP A 106 -3.74 5.05 -3.72
C ASP A 106 -4.82 4.87 -4.78
N ASP A 107 -5.03 5.91 -5.58
CA ASP A 107 -6.05 5.94 -6.63
C ASP A 107 -5.42 6.31 -7.99
N PRO A 108 -4.64 5.39 -8.60
CA PRO A 108 -4.15 5.58 -9.96
C PRO A 108 -5.33 5.80 -10.92
N SER A 109 -5.15 6.64 -11.93
CA SER A 109 -6.23 7.12 -12.82
C SER A 109 -7.27 8.04 -12.17
N MET A 110 -7.14 8.39 -10.90
CA MET A 110 -7.99 9.40 -10.24
C MET A 110 -9.49 9.10 -10.35
N HIS A 111 -9.91 7.84 -10.11
CA HIS A 111 -11.31 7.43 -10.20
C HIS A 111 -12.22 8.24 -9.24
N SER A 112 -11.69 8.63 -8.07
CA SER A 112 -12.39 9.46 -7.09
C SER A 112 -11.49 10.50 -6.42
N SER A 113 -10.38 10.88 -7.06
CA SER A 113 -9.34 11.72 -6.47
C SER A 113 -9.04 12.94 -7.33
N GLN A 114 -8.57 14.03 -6.70
CA GLN A 114 -8.18 15.28 -7.34
C GLN A 114 -6.77 15.25 -7.95
N ASN A 115 -5.96 14.23 -7.64
CA ASN A 115 -4.62 14.03 -8.19
C ASN A 115 -4.21 12.57 -8.08
N GLU A 116 -3.08 12.22 -8.69
CA GLU A 116 -2.45 10.91 -8.60
C GLU A 116 -1.16 11.03 -7.78
N GLN A 117 -1.09 10.29 -6.66
CA GLN A 117 0.07 10.23 -5.78
C GLN A 117 0.45 8.77 -5.54
N ASP A 118 1.68 8.56 -5.08
CA ASP A 118 2.18 7.24 -4.72
C ASP A 118 2.70 7.27 -3.28
N SER A 119 1.99 6.59 -2.40
CA SER A 119 2.27 6.59 -0.96
C SER A 119 3.60 5.92 -0.59
N ARG A 120 4.20 5.11 -1.49
CA ARG A 120 5.51 4.49 -1.26
C ARG A 120 6.63 5.53 -1.04
N PHE A 121 6.52 6.71 -1.66
CA PHE A 121 7.47 7.80 -1.42
C PHE A 121 7.46 8.28 0.03
N TYR A 122 6.31 8.28 0.71
CA TYR A 122 6.23 8.59 2.14
C TYR A 122 6.95 7.55 3.00
N GLY A 123 6.76 6.26 2.70
CA GLY A 123 7.44 5.20 3.42
C GLY A 123 8.96 5.25 3.27
N LYS A 124 9.44 5.53 2.04
CA LYS A 124 10.86 5.73 1.76
C LYS A 124 11.41 6.97 2.48
N PHE A 125 10.68 8.08 2.43
CA PHE A 125 11.06 9.32 3.13
C PHE A 125 11.14 9.13 4.64
N ALA A 126 10.20 8.38 5.23
CA ALA A 126 10.19 8.05 6.64
C ALA A 126 11.17 6.93 7.02
N MET A 127 11.81 6.27 6.05
CA MET A 127 12.76 5.16 6.24
C MET A 127 12.15 3.96 7.00
N ILE A 128 10.93 3.58 6.66
CA ILE A 128 10.18 2.48 7.30
C ILE A 128 9.85 1.37 6.28
N PRO A 129 9.48 0.15 6.77
CA PRO A 129 9.01 -0.92 5.89
C PRO A 129 7.70 -0.52 5.19
N ILE A 130 7.60 -0.92 3.90
CA ILE A 130 6.37 -0.80 3.12
C ILE A 130 5.96 -2.18 2.66
N LEU A 131 4.67 -2.50 2.71
CA LEU A 131 4.06 -3.70 2.16
C LEU A 131 3.06 -3.32 1.07
N GLU A 132 3.08 -4.08 -0.02
CA GLU A 132 2.23 -3.84 -1.18
C GLU A 132 1.66 -5.17 -1.70
N PRO A 133 0.47 -5.61 -1.23
CA PRO A 133 -0.12 -6.86 -1.65
C PRO A 133 -0.56 -6.83 -3.12
N SER A 134 -0.48 -7.98 -3.79
CA SER A 134 -0.95 -8.17 -5.16
C SER A 134 -2.34 -8.80 -5.25
N THR A 135 -2.78 -9.51 -4.20
CA THR A 135 -4.06 -10.21 -4.16
C THR A 135 -4.80 -9.96 -2.84
N GLN A 136 -6.09 -10.31 -2.80
CA GLN A 136 -6.89 -10.25 -1.58
C GLN A 136 -6.37 -11.21 -0.51
N GLN A 137 -5.85 -12.38 -0.92
CA GLN A 137 -5.22 -13.31 0.03
C GLN A 137 -3.98 -12.67 0.67
N GLU A 138 -3.11 -12.08 -0.14
CA GLU A 138 -1.93 -11.38 0.40
C GLU A 138 -2.33 -10.19 1.26
N ALA A 139 -3.35 -9.43 0.88
CA ALA A 139 -3.85 -8.32 1.66
C ALA A 139 -4.30 -8.76 3.06
N TYR A 140 -4.94 -9.93 3.17
CA TYR A 140 -5.32 -10.55 4.43
C TYR A 140 -4.09 -11.04 5.23
N ASP A 141 -3.22 -11.82 4.60
CA ASP A 141 -2.07 -12.47 5.27
C ASP A 141 -1.03 -11.44 5.73
N MET A 142 -0.80 -10.41 4.91
CA MET A 142 0.14 -9.32 5.20
C MET A 142 -0.26 -8.50 6.43
N MET A 143 -1.52 -8.47 6.84
CA MET A 143 -1.90 -7.75 8.07
C MET A 143 -1.25 -8.37 9.31
N LYS A 144 -1.31 -9.69 9.43
CA LYS A 144 -0.62 -10.40 10.54
C LYS A 144 0.89 -10.20 10.47
N TYR A 145 1.45 -10.31 9.28
CA TYR A 145 2.86 -10.10 9.02
C TYR A 145 3.30 -8.66 9.36
N ALA A 146 2.53 -7.66 8.94
CA ALA A 146 2.80 -6.25 9.19
C ALA A 146 2.88 -5.92 10.69
N TYR A 147 1.96 -6.46 11.50
CA TYR A 147 2.02 -6.25 12.95
C TYR A 147 3.23 -6.94 13.59
N ALA A 148 3.56 -8.17 13.18
CA ALA A 148 4.75 -8.85 13.65
C ALA A 148 6.03 -8.06 13.28
N LEU A 149 6.13 -7.62 12.04
CA LEU A 149 7.25 -6.82 11.54
C LEU A 149 7.36 -5.46 12.27
N SER A 150 6.22 -4.79 12.50
CA SER A 150 6.19 -3.54 13.25
C SER A 150 6.67 -3.71 14.70
N GLU A 151 6.24 -4.76 15.37
CA GLU A 151 6.63 -5.07 16.75
C GLU A 151 8.09 -5.50 16.87
N GLU A 152 8.62 -6.24 15.89
CA GLU A 152 10.02 -6.67 15.82
C GLU A 152 10.95 -5.49 15.58
N LEU A 153 10.69 -4.68 14.55
CA LEU A 153 11.53 -3.55 14.18
C LEU A 153 11.32 -2.31 15.05
N LYS A 154 10.24 -2.29 15.83
CA LYS A 154 9.80 -1.11 16.59
C LYS A 154 9.60 0.13 15.69
N LEU A 155 9.03 -0.09 14.53
CA LEU A 155 8.71 0.93 13.53
C LEU A 155 7.26 0.78 13.05
N PRO A 156 6.59 1.86 12.63
CA PRO A 156 5.35 1.72 11.90
C PRO A 156 5.60 1.00 10.58
N VAL A 157 4.60 0.30 10.07
CA VAL A 157 4.63 -0.32 8.74
C VAL A 157 3.61 0.40 7.85
N LEU A 158 4.04 0.87 6.69
CA LEU A 158 3.13 1.39 5.68
C LEU A 158 2.61 0.22 4.82
N MET A 159 1.29 0.03 4.78
CA MET A 159 0.66 -0.86 3.81
C MET A 159 0.03 -0.01 2.70
N ARG A 160 0.50 -0.21 1.47
CA ARG A 160 -0.02 0.47 0.29
C ARG A 160 -0.92 -0.46 -0.50
N VAL A 161 -2.12 0.01 -0.85
CA VAL A 161 -3.03 -0.66 -1.78
C VAL A 161 -3.50 0.30 -2.84
N VAL A 162 -4.01 -0.22 -3.95
CA VAL A 162 -4.59 0.60 -5.02
C VAL A 162 -6.07 0.28 -5.18
N THR A 163 -6.84 1.23 -5.73
CA THR A 163 -8.29 1.15 -5.91
C THR A 163 -8.75 -0.19 -6.51
N ARG A 164 -8.05 -0.71 -7.51
CA ARG A 164 -8.43 -1.96 -8.16
C ARG A 164 -8.34 -3.16 -7.23
N LEU A 165 -7.29 -3.25 -6.41
CA LEU A 165 -7.19 -4.30 -5.40
C LEU A 165 -8.23 -4.11 -4.29
N ALA A 166 -8.38 -2.89 -3.79
CA ALA A 166 -9.31 -2.54 -2.71
C ALA A 166 -10.75 -2.96 -3.04
N HIS A 167 -11.19 -2.69 -4.27
CA HIS A 167 -12.58 -2.87 -4.71
C HIS A 167 -12.85 -4.10 -5.58
N SER A 168 -11.88 -4.98 -5.81
CA SER A 168 -12.11 -6.27 -6.46
C SER A 168 -12.30 -7.38 -5.44
N ARG A 169 -13.02 -8.45 -5.82
CA ARG A 169 -13.36 -9.59 -4.94
C ARG A 169 -12.62 -10.85 -5.32
N ALA A 170 -12.19 -11.60 -4.30
CA ALA A 170 -11.67 -12.96 -4.49
C ALA A 170 -11.99 -13.83 -3.28
N GLY A 171 -11.84 -15.14 -3.46
CA GLY A 171 -11.90 -16.10 -2.36
C GLY A 171 -10.65 -16.00 -1.49
N VAL A 172 -10.83 -15.79 -0.19
CA VAL A 172 -9.76 -15.66 0.81
C VAL A 172 -9.88 -16.78 1.82
N VAL A 173 -8.82 -17.56 1.99
CA VAL A 173 -8.69 -18.55 3.06
C VAL A 173 -8.36 -17.81 4.34
N VAL A 174 -9.20 -17.95 5.36
CA VAL A 174 -9.04 -17.24 6.62
C VAL A 174 -8.53 -18.16 7.73
N ASN A 175 -7.69 -17.62 8.61
CA ASN A 175 -7.09 -18.30 9.75
C ASN A 175 -7.78 -17.90 11.06
N ASP A 176 -7.42 -18.59 12.15
CA ASP A 176 -7.88 -18.23 13.49
C ASP A 176 -7.32 -16.87 13.92
N ALA A 177 -8.15 -16.13 14.67
CA ALA A 177 -7.78 -14.83 15.19
C ALA A 177 -6.80 -14.94 16.38
N LEU A 178 -5.86 -14.02 16.42
CA LEU A 178 -4.99 -13.82 17.59
C LEU A 178 -5.71 -12.99 18.65
N ALA A 179 -5.36 -13.22 19.91
CA ALA A 179 -5.81 -12.35 20.98
C ALA A 179 -5.18 -10.95 20.83
N GLN A 180 -5.93 -9.93 21.32
CA GLN A 180 -5.39 -8.57 21.42
C GLN A 180 -4.24 -8.53 22.44
N ASN A 181 -3.22 -7.70 22.17
CA ASN A 181 -2.16 -7.43 23.12
C ASN A 181 -2.72 -6.91 24.46
N THR A 182 -2.06 -7.24 25.57
CA THR A 182 -2.35 -6.62 26.85
C THR A 182 -1.89 -5.17 26.87
N LEU A 183 -2.50 -4.36 27.74
CA LEU A 183 -2.04 -2.99 27.98
C LEU A 183 -0.65 -3.03 28.61
N ASN A 184 0.33 -2.44 27.95
CA ASN A 184 1.72 -2.41 28.40
C ASN A 184 2.40 -1.12 27.93
N PRO A 185 2.09 0.04 28.53
CA PRO A 185 2.69 1.30 28.13
C PRO A 185 4.18 1.33 28.43
N ASP A 186 4.96 1.85 27.49
CA ASP A 186 6.34 2.20 27.76
C ASP A 186 6.40 3.53 28.53
N ASN A 187 6.94 3.48 29.73
CA ASN A 187 7.03 4.61 30.65
C ASN A 187 8.32 5.44 30.49
N GLU A 188 9.20 5.06 29.55
CA GLU A 188 10.42 5.82 29.24
C GLU A 188 10.06 7.09 28.44
N ARG A 189 9.87 8.19 29.15
CA ARG A 189 9.41 9.46 28.58
C ARG A 189 10.29 9.99 27.45
N THR A 190 11.60 9.71 27.48
CA THR A 190 12.54 10.17 26.48
C THR A 190 12.34 9.50 25.11
N HIS A 191 11.63 8.36 25.05
CA HIS A 191 11.24 7.73 23.77
C HIS A 191 10.20 8.58 23.02
N TRP A 192 9.24 9.16 23.74
CA TRP A 192 8.07 9.78 23.12
C TRP A 192 8.19 11.29 22.96
N VAL A 193 9.26 11.90 23.49
CA VAL A 193 9.46 13.35 23.47
C VAL A 193 10.61 13.71 22.54
N LEU A 194 10.30 14.32 21.41
CA LEU A 194 11.27 14.71 20.37
C LEU A 194 11.94 16.07 20.65
N LEU A 195 12.50 16.23 21.87
CA LEU A 195 13.45 17.30 22.09
C LEU A 195 14.72 17.08 21.25
N PRO A 196 15.45 18.11 20.82
CA PRO A 196 16.58 17.97 19.88
C PRO A 196 17.62 16.91 20.27
N GLY A 197 17.90 16.74 21.57
CA GLY A 197 18.82 15.71 22.08
C GLY A 197 18.30 14.29 21.88
N ASN A 198 17.01 14.07 22.20
CA ASN A 198 16.34 12.78 22.01
C ASN A 198 16.16 12.47 20.52
N ALA A 199 15.71 13.45 19.74
CA ALA A 199 15.48 13.30 18.30
C ALA A 199 16.78 12.88 17.58
N ARG A 200 17.93 13.50 17.87
CA ARG A 200 19.21 13.11 17.30
C ARG A 200 19.59 11.66 17.59
N ARG A 201 19.40 11.22 18.85
CA ARG A 201 19.69 9.84 19.24
C ARG A 201 18.78 8.84 18.53
N GLN A 202 17.50 9.13 18.50
CA GLN A 202 16.49 8.26 17.87
C GLN A 202 16.65 8.20 16.35
N TYR A 203 16.94 9.33 15.71
CA TYR A 203 17.23 9.37 14.28
C TYR A 203 18.49 8.55 13.93
N ALA A 204 19.54 8.64 14.75
CA ALA A 204 20.72 7.79 14.56
C ALA A 204 20.36 6.28 14.69
N GLY A 205 19.44 5.93 15.62
CA GLY A 205 18.91 4.58 15.76
C GLY A 205 18.09 4.14 14.53
N LEU A 206 17.28 5.04 13.96
CA LEU A 206 16.51 4.75 12.73
C LEU A 206 17.44 4.50 11.54
N VAL A 207 18.50 5.31 11.39
CA VAL A 207 19.52 5.10 10.35
C VAL A 207 20.25 3.78 10.54
N ALA A 208 20.62 3.43 11.78
CA ALA A 208 21.29 2.17 12.08
C ALA A 208 20.43 0.91 11.79
N LYS A 209 19.10 1.03 11.76
CA LYS A 209 18.17 -0.07 11.40
C LYS A 209 18.02 -0.30 9.89
N GLN A 210 18.52 0.59 9.03
CA GLN A 210 18.31 0.45 7.58
C GLN A 210 18.88 -0.88 7.00
N PRO A 211 20.03 -1.40 7.43
CA PRO A 211 20.49 -2.72 7.03
C PRO A 211 19.53 -3.86 7.43
N ASP A 212 18.88 -3.77 8.61
CA ASP A 212 17.91 -4.75 9.07
C ASP A 212 16.64 -4.72 8.21
N LEU A 213 16.20 -3.53 7.77
CA LEU A 213 15.08 -3.39 6.83
C LEU A 213 15.41 -4.03 5.48
N GLN A 214 16.62 -3.84 4.97
CA GLN A 214 17.08 -4.49 3.74
C GLN A 214 17.11 -6.01 3.89
N ALA A 215 17.64 -6.51 5.01
CA ALA A 215 17.67 -7.94 5.30
C ALA A 215 16.26 -8.54 5.42
N SER A 216 15.34 -7.83 6.07
CA SER A 216 13.93 -8.22 6.19
C SER A 216 13.23 -8.27 4.84
N SER A 217 13.46 -7.28 3.96
CA SER A 217 12.90 -7.29 2.61
C SER A 217 13.46 -8.44 1.76
N LEU A 218 14.75 -8.70 1.84
CA LEU A 218 15.39 -9.83 1.15
C LEU A 218 14.84 -11.20 1.60
N ALA A 219 14.54 -11.33 2.90
CA ALA A 219 13.98 -12.55 3.50
C ALA A 219 12.44 -12.60 3.46
N SER A 220 11.78 -11.64 2.84
CA SER A 220 10.32 -11.53 2.85
C SER A 220 9.66 -12.74 2.18
N PRO A 221 8.67 -13.38 2.82
CA PRO A 221 7.90 -14.45 2.19
C PRO A 221 6.98 -13.95 1.07
N HIS A 222 6.83 -12.65 0.93
CA HIS A 222 5.97 -12.00 -0.06
C HIS A 222 6.72 -11.55 -1.31
N ASN A 223 8.06 -11.48 -1.27
CA ASN A 223 8.89 -11.33 -2.45
C ASN A 223 9.17 -12.71 -3.04
N SER A 224 9.20 -12.83 -4.35
CA SER A 224 9.46 -14.12 -4.99
C SER A 224 10.13 -13.97 -6.35
N LEU A 225 10.96 -14.94 -6.68
CA LEU A 225 11.65 -15.00 -7.97
C LEU A 225 11.20 -16.25 -8.73
N ALA A 226 10.66 -16.06 -9.92
CA ALA A 226 10.38 -17.11 -10.88
C ALA A 226 11.36 -17.02 -12.06
N THR A 227 12.19 -18.05 -12.22
CA THR A 227 13.27 -18.08 -13.21
C THR A 227 12.87 -18.87 -14.45
N VAL A 228 13.63 -18.65 -15.54
CA VAL A 228 13.62 -19.44 -16.77
C VAL A 228 15.02 -20.04 -17.00
N ASN A 229 15.14 -21.01 -17.90
CA ASN A 229 16.43 -21.61 -18.21
C ASN A 229 17.29 -20.65 -19.07
N GLY A 230 18.53 -20.45 -18.66
CA GLY A 230 19.50 -19.61 -19.36
C GLY A 230 19.30 -18.13 -19.14
N LYS A 231 20.04 -17.31 -19.90
CA LYS A 231 19.95 -15.85 -19.85
C LYS A 231 18.76 -15.36 -20.67
N ALA A 232 17.93 -14.51 -20.10
CA ALA A 232 16.75 -13.95 -20.75
C ALA A 232 17.06 -12.61 -21.43
N ALA A 233 16.41 -12.33 -22.58
CA ALA A 233 16.50 -11.03 -23.22
C ALA A 233 15.93 -9.89 -22.34
N MET A 234 14.91 -10.22 -21.55
CA MET A 234 14.29 -9.26 -20.61
C MET A 234 13.80 -10.01 -19.38
N GLY A 235 14.00 -9.43 -18.20
CA GLY A 235 13.38 -9.82 -16.95
C GLY A 235 12.30 -8.82 -16.53
N ILE A 236 11.33 -9.24 -15.73
CA ILE A 236 10.25 -8.40 -15.26
C ILE A 236 10.40 -8.22 -13.74
N VAL A 237 10.50 -6.98 -13.28
CA VAL A 237 10.33 -6.64 -11.86
C VAL A 237 8.91 -6.12 -11.69
N ALA A 238 8.07 -6.85 -10.97
CA ALA A 238 6.65 -6.56 -10.85
C ALA A 238 6.25 -6.29 -9.39
N CYS A 239 5.51 -5.20 -9.14
CA CYS A 239 5.18 -4.71 -7.81
C CYS A 239 3.66 -4.69 -7.59
N GLY A 240 3.22 -5.09 -6.39
CA GLY A 240 1.82 -5.07 -6.02
C GLY A 240 0.91 -5.72 -7.08
N ILE A 241 -0.21 -5.08 -7.41
CA ILE A 241 -1.16 -5.62 -8.39
C ILE A 241 -0.57 -5.78 -9.80
N ALA A 242 0.45 -4.99 -10.17
CA ALA A 242 1.09 -5.12 -11.49
C ALA A 242 1.76 -6.48 -11.69
N TYR A 243 2.07 -7.21 -10.60
CA TYR A 243 2.48 -8.59 -10.68
C TYR A 243 1.40 -9.48 -11.33
N ASN A 244 0.13 -9.30 -10.96
CA ASN A 244 -0.96 -10.06 -11.57
C ASN A 244 -1.10 -9.72 -13.06
N TYR A 245 -1.00 -8.44 -13.43
CA TYR A 245 -1.05 -8.02 -14.84
C TYR A 245 0.08 -8.61 -15.68
N ALA A 246 1.28 -8.72 -15.10
CA ALA A 246 2.38 -9.39 -15.77
C ALA A 246 2.10 -10.90 -15.93
N MET A 247 1.62 -11.55 -14.85
CA MET A 247 1.40 -13.01 -14.85
C MET A 247 0.24 -13.45 -15.73
N GLU A 248 -0.78 -12.62 -15.97
CA GLU A 248 -1.86 -12.89 -16.92
C GLU A 248 -1.34 -13.04 -18.36
N ASN A 249 -0.20 -12.45 -18.68
CA ASN A 249 0.48 -12.58 -19.97
C ASN A 249 1.38 -13.83 -20.10
N GLU A 250 1.35 -14.72 -19.13
CA GLU A 250 2.15 -15.97 -19.10
C GLU A 250 3.65 -15.77 -19.41
N PRO A 251 4.34 -14.80 -18.77
CA PRO A 251 5.69 -14.37 -19.15
C PRO A 251 6.73 -15.49 -19.07
N LEU A 252 6.59 -16.41 -18.12
CA LEU A 252 7.52 -17.54 -17.98
C LEU A 252 7.48 -18.48 -19.18
N LYS A 253 6.30 -18.69 -19.79
CA LYS A 253 6.17 -19.48 -21.03
C LYS A 253 6.85 -18.78 -22.20
N ALA A 254 6.88 -17.45 -22.19
CA ALA A 254 7.55 -16.63 -23.20
C ALA A 254 9.05 -16.44 -22.94
N GLY A 255 9.60 -17.01 -21.88
CA GLY A 255 11.02 -16.92 -21.55
C GLY A 255 11.43 -15.68 -20.76
N PHE A 256 10.46 -14.98 -20.13
CA PHE A 256 10.72 -13.84 -19.27
C PHE A 256 10.65 -14.25 -17.80
N PRO A 257 11.76 -14.24 -17.04
CA PRO A 257 11.75 -14.45 -15.61
C PRO A 257 11.09 -13.25 -14.89
N VAL A 258 10.50 -13.50 -13.72
CA VAL A 258 9.75 -12.49 -12.97
C VAL A 258 10.26 -12.42 -11.55
N LEU A 259 10.68 -11.23 -11.12
CA LEU A 259 10.94 -10.88 -9.73
C LEU A 259 9.75 -10.07 -9.20
N LYS A 260 9.04 -10.65 -8.23
CA LYS A 260 7.96 -9.98 -7.52
C LYS A 260 8.51 -9.23 -6.31
N ILE A 261 8.13 -7.96 -6.17
CA ILE A 261 8.44 -7.13 -5.00
C ILE A 261 7.13 -6.69 -4.36
N SER A 262 6.90 -7.14 -3.13
CA SER A 262 5.74 -6.79 -2.30
C SER A 262 6.14 -6.22 -0.94
N GLN A 263 7.44 -6.23 -0.61
CA GLN A 263 8.00 -5.59 0.57
C GLN A 263 9.20 -4.72 0.19
N TYR A 264 9.25 -3.54 0.82
CA TYR A 264 10.31 -2.54 0.65
C TYR A 264 11.01 -2.25 1.99
N PRO A 265 12.26 -1.71 1.97
CA PRO A 265 12.99 -1.20 0.80
C PRO A 265 13.23 -2.26 -0.27
N ILE A 266 13.48 -1.85 -1.51
CA ILE A 266 13.74 -2.80 -2.60
C ILE A 266 14.89 -3.74 -2.22
N PRO A 267 14.80 -5.05 -2.49
CA PRO A 267 15.87 -6.02 -2.16
C PRO A 267 17.04 -5.88 -3.14
N GLU A 268 17.93 -4.94 -2.87
CA GLU A 268 19.00 -4.51 -3.80
C GLU A 268 19.89 -5.64 -4.28
N LYS A 269 20.25 -6.58 -3.37
CA LYS A 269 21.08 -7.73 -3.72
C LYS A 269 20.37 -8.63 -4.74
N GLU A 270 19.13 -8.97 -4.47
CA GLU A 270 18.32 -9.84 -5.34
C GLU A 270 18.08 -9.20 -6.70
N ILE A 271 17.85 -7.87 -6.76
CA ILE A 271 17.70 -7.12 -8.01
C ILE A 271 18.99 -7.19 -8.84
N LYS A 272 20.17 -7.03 -8.22
CA LYS A 272 21.47 -7.13 -8.93
C LYS A 272 21.71 -8.55 -9.46
N GLU A 273 21.41 -9.56 -8.64
CA GLU A 273 21.50 -10.96 -9.06
C GLU A 273 20.52 -11.25 -10.20
N PHE A 274 19.29 -10.79 -10.09
CA PHE A 274 18.28 -10.93 -11.15
C PHE A 274 18.67 -10.22 -12.45
N ALA A 275 19.19 -9.01 -12.36
CA ALA A 275 19.68 -8.27 -13.52
C ALA A 275 20.82 -9.00 -14.26
N SER A 276 21.67 -9.75 -13.54
CA SER A 276 22.73 -10.55 -14.18
C SER A 276 22.21 -11.68 -15.06
N LEU A 277 20.98 -12.12 -14.84
CA LEU A 277 20.30 -13.17 -15.61
C LEU A 277 19.58 -12.63 -16.86
N CYS A 278 19.56 -11.33 -17.06
CA CYS A 278 18.80 -10.68 -18.12
C CYS A 278 19.64 -9.65 -18.88
N ASP A 279 19.27 -9.36 -20.12
CA ASP A 279 19.91 -8.27 -20.89
C ASP A 279 19.27 -6.90 -20.62
N SER A 280 18.02 -6.89 -20.13
CA SER A 280 17.27 -5.70 -19.75
C SER A 280 16.22 -6.04 -18.69
N LEU A 281 15.69 -5.02 -17.98
CA LEU A 281 14.56 -5.18 -17.07
C LEU A 281 13.39 -4.31 -17.50
N LEU A 282 12.16 -4.86 -17.41
CA LEU A 282 10.90 -4.13 -17.44
C LEU A 282 10.41 -3.97 -15.98
N ILE A 283 10.19 -2.75 -15.54
CA ILE A 283 9.62 -2.46 -14.20
C ILE A 283 8.12 -2.22 -14.37
N ALA A 284 7.32 -3.18 -13.91
CA ALA A 284 5.87 -3.10 -13.89
C ALA A 284 5.41 -2.72 -12.47
N GLU A 285 5.02 -1.47 -12.31
CA GLU A 285 4.53 -0.92 -11.05
C GLU A 285 3.34 0.01 -11.28
N ASP A 286 2.34 -0.07 -10.41
CA ASP A 286 1.14 0.75 -10.51
C ASP A 286 1.28 2.00 -9.64
N GLY A 287 1.21 3.19 -10.25
CA GLY A 287 1.49 4.49 -9.64
C GLY A 287 2.68 5.19 -10.26
N GLN A 288 3.49 5.89 -9.48
CA GLN A 288 4.67 6.61 -9.93
C GLN A 288 5.88 5.67 -10.14
N PRO A 289 6.90 6.05 -10.90
CA PRO A 289 8.09 5.22 -11.17
C PRO A 289 9.01 5.11 -9.95
N PHE A 290 8.50 4.61 -8.85
CA PHE A 290 9.18 4.51 -7.56
C PHE A 290 10.29 3.45 -7.55
N VAL A 291 10.00 2.26 -8.10
CA VAL A 291 10.97 1.17 -8.20
C VAL A 291 11.88 1.39 -9.40
N GLU A 292 11.35 1.86 -10.53
CA GLU A 292 12.13 2.14 -11.73
C GLU A 292 13.27 3.12 -11.47
N GLU A 293 13.02 4.24 -10.75
CA GLU A 293 14.05 5.21 -10.38
C GLU A 293 15.15 4.57 -9.52
N GLN A 294 14.77 3.75 -8.55
CA GLN A 294 15.72 3.10 -7.65
C GLN A 294 16.55 2.04 -8.37
N VAL A 295 15.92 1.22 -9.23
CA VAL A 295 16.61 0.19 -10.01
C VAL A 295 17.58 0.83 -11.00
N LYS A 296 17.21 1.92 -11.67
CA LYS A 296 18.12 2.71 -12.52
C LYS A 296 19.32 3.23 -11.74
N GLY A 297 19.08 3.76 -10.55
CA GLY A 297 20.18 4.22 -9.67
C GLY A 297 21.10 3.09 -9.21
N LEU A 298 20.53 1.90 -8.96
CA LEU A 298 21.24 0.73 -8.46
C LEU A 298 22.12 0.04 -9.52
N LEU A 299 21.62 -0.05 -10.76
CA LEU A 299 22.27 -0.76 -11.86
C LEU A 299 23.15 0.15 -12.74
N GLY A 300 22.97 1.47 -12.63
CA GLY A 300 23.69 2.46 -13.42
C GLY A 300 23.06 2.69 -14.81
N ALA A 301 23.61 3.71 -15.51
CA ALA A 301 23.05 4.20 -16.76
C ALA A 301 23.21 3.24 -17.96
N ASP A 302 24.18 2.35 -17.90
CA ASP A 302 24.50 1.45 -19.01
C ASP A 302 23.60 0.20 -19.04
N TYR A 303 22.91 -0.11 -17.94
CA TYR A 303 22.00 -1.25 -17.90
C TYR A 303 20.59 -0.82 -18.34
N PRO A 304 19.99 -1.49 -19.37
CA PRO A 304 18.71 -1.10 -19.90
C PRO A 304 17.56 -1.41 -18.92
N VAL A 305 16.95 -0.37 -18.37
CA VAL A 305 15.75 -0.45 -17.52
C VAL A 305 14.62 0.28 -18.21
N LYS A 306 13.55 -0.46 -18.50
CA LYS A 306 12.32 -0.03 -19.17
C LYS A 306 11.20 0.13 -18.14
N GLY A 307 10.25 1.00 -18.42
CA GLY A 307 9.09 1.22 -17.56
C GLY A 307 8.33 2.49 -17.91
N ARG A 308 7.83 3.18 -16.89
CA ARG A 308 7.06 4.42 -17.05
C ARG A 308 7.91 5.62 -17.49
N LEU A 309 9.17 5.69 -17.08
CA LEU A 309 10.09 6.78 -17.44
C LEU A 309 10.58 6.68 -18.86
N THR A 310 10.63 5.48 -19.41
CA THR A 310 11.07 5.24 -20.80
C THR A 310 9.92 5.26 -21.80
N GLY A 311 8.68 5.28 -21.31
CA GLY A 311 7.49 5.24 -22.16
C GLY A 311 7.12 3.83 -22.64
N ASP A 312 7.82 2.78 -22.19
CA ASP A 312 7.43 1.39 -22.47
C ASP A 312 6.11 1.03 -21.75
N LEU A 313 5.83 1.67 -20.62
CA LEU A 313 4.54 1.64 -19.91
C LEU A 313 3.95 3.05 -19.84
N PRO A 314 2.60 3.18 -19.73
CA PRO A 314 1.94 4.48 -19.58
C PRO A 314 2.52 5.27 -18.41
N ARG A 315 2.83 6.57 -18.64
CA ARG A 315 3.45 7.43 -17.58
C ARG A 315 2.50 7.72 -16.43
N MET A 316 1.20 7.71 -16.64
CA MET A 316 0.14 8.03 -15.68
C MET A 316 -0.98 6.99 -15.74
N GLY A 317 -1.77 6.96 -14.68
CA GLY A 317 -2.93 6.07 -14.58
C GLY A 317 -2.57 4.63 -14.16
N GLU A 318 -3.61 3.83 -13.97
CA GLU A 318 -3.46 2.42 -13.63
C GLU A 318 -2.94 1.61 -14.82
N LEU A 319 -2.18 0.56 -14.51
CA LEU A 319 -1.78 -0.43 -15.49
C LEU A 319 -2.93 -1.42 -15.76
N THR A 320 -2.82 -2.12 -16.86
CA THR A 320 -3.70 -3.23 -17.24
C THR A 320 -2.87 -4.40 -17.77
N PRO A 321 -3.41 -5.62 -17.80
CA PRO A 321 -2.73 -6.73 -18.46
C PRO A 321 -2.33 -6.42 -19.90
N ASP A 322 -3.20 -5.69 -20.63
CA ASP A 322 -2.96 -5.32 -22.03
C ASP A 322 -1.71 -4.44 -22.19
N CYS A 323 -1.59 -3.35 -21.42
CA CYS A 323 -0.43 -2.47 -21.56
C CYS A 323 0.88 -3.14 -21.13
N VAL A 324 0.82 -4.05 -20.15
CA VAL A 324 2.00 -4.86 -19.79
C VAL A 324 2.33 -5.86 -20.89
N GLY A 325 1.33 -6.51 -21.50
CA GLY A 325 1.50 -7.40 -22.65
C GLY A 325 2.14 -6.69 -23.85
N GLU A 326 1.66 -5.48 -24.18
CA GLU A 326 2.25 -4.63 -25.24
C GLU A 326 3.73 -4.31 -24.95
N ALA A 327 4.06 -3.96 -23.68
CA ALA A 327 5.45 -3.68 -23.26
C ALA A 327 6.36 -4.93 -23.35
N LEU A 328 5.79 -6.13 -23.21
CA LEU A 328 6.48 -7.40 -23.41
C LEU A 328 6.62 -7.78 -24.91
N GLY A 329 6.04 -7.01 -25.81
CA GLY A 329 6.05 -7.25 -27.24
C GLY A 329 4.97 -8.25 -27.71
N PHE A 330 3.97 -8.53 -26.88
CA PHE A 330 2.86 -9.40 -27.25
C PHE A 330 1.83 -8.63 -28.08
N LYS A 331 1.21 -9.34 -29.03
CA LYS A 331 0.07 -8.79 -29.77
C LYS A 331 -1.17 -8.90 -28.88
N VAL A 332 -1.64 -7.77 -28.40
CA VAL A 332 -2.87 -7.69 -27.62
C VAL A 332 -4.06 -7.49 -28.56
N GLU A 333 -5.01 -8.43 -28.54
CA GLU A 333 -6.25 -8.29 -29.28
C GLU A 333 -7.28 -7.58 -28.39
N LYS A 334 -7.64 -6.35 -28.75
CA LYS A 334 -8.74 -5.61 -28.10
C LYS A 334 -10.07 -6.27 -28.47
N THR A 335 -10.46 -7.27 -27.68
CA THR A 335 -11.61 -8.14 -27.98
C THR A 335 -12.96 -7.56 -27.59
N PHE A 336 -13.00 -6.48 -26.76
CA PHE A 336 -14.24 -5.92 -26.26
C PHE A 336 -14.36 -4.44 -26.55
N THR A 337 -15.38 -4.06 -27.31
CA THR A 337 -15.91 -2.70 -27.34
C THR A 337 -17.03 -2.58 -26.30
N ALA A 338 -17.05 -1.47 -25.56
CA ALA A 338 -18.14 -1.21 -24.63
C ALA A 338 -19.49 -1.28 -25.38
N ALA A 339 -20.47 -1.97 -24.81
CA ALA A 339 -21.79 -2.02 -25.39
C ALA A 339 -22.39 -0.60 -25.46
N GLN A 340 -23.19 -0.32 -26.49
CA GLN A 340 -23.75 1.03 -26.73
C GLN A 340 -24.64 1.55 -25.58
N ASN A 341 -25.16 0.65 -24.73
CA ASN A 341 -25.94 1.00 -23.55
C ASN A 341 -25.12 1.30 -22.30
N VAL A 342 -23.79 1.19 -22.37
CA VAL A 342 -22.88 1.61 -21.29
C VAL A 342 -22.76 3.14 -21.36
N VAL A 343 -23.33 3.80 -20.37
CA VAL A 343 -23.26 5.27 -20.24
C VAL A 343 -22.29 5.65 -19.12
N PRO A 344 -21.55 6.76 -19.27
CA PRO A 344 -20.73 7.30 -18.20
C PRO A 344 -21.56 7.56 -16.94
N ARG A 345 -21.00 7.24 -15.78
CA ARG A 345 -21.58 7.54 -14.47
C ARG A 345 -20.77 8.66 -13.81
N PRO A 346 -21.10 9.94 -14.11
CA PRO A 346 -20.40 11.04 -13.46
C PRO A 346 -20.62 10.97 -11.94
N PRO A 347 -19.66 11.44 -11.14
CA PRO A 347 -19.83 11.53 -9.69
C PRO A 347 -21.09 12.32 -9.36
N ALA A 348 -21.89 11.79 -8.45
CA ALA A 348 -23.12 12.44 -7.98
C ALA A 348 -23.15 12.41 -6.45
N LEU A 349 -23.71 13.48 -5.87
CA LEU A 349 -23.91 13.54 -4.42
C LEU A 349 -24.97 12.52 -4.00
N CYS A 350 -24.65 11.71 -3.00
CA CYS A 350 -25.56 10.69 -2.45
C CYS A 350 -26.85 11.31 -1.91
N GLN A 351 -27.91 10.52 -1.83
CA GLN A 351 -29.12 10.93 -1.12
C GLN A 351 -28.82 11.04 0.40
N GLY A 352 -29.30 12.14 1.02
CA GLY A 352 -29.03 12.43 2.44
C GLY A 352 -27.62 12.95 2.73
N CYS A 353 -26.79 13.20 1.70
CA CYS A 353 -25.47 13.79 1.87
C CYS A 353 -25.58 15.27 2.27
N GLY A 354 -24.96 15.67 3.38
CA GLY A 354 -24.93 17.05 3.83
C GLY A 354 -24.34 18.03 2.82
N HIS A 355 -23.46 17.58 1.91
CA HIS A 355 -22.96 18.42 0.81
C HIS A 355 -24.08 18.87 -0.15
N ARG A 356 -25.12 18.03 -0.36
CA ARG A 356 -26.27 18.45 -1.19
C ARG A 356 -27.00 19.64 -0.59
N ASP A 357 -27.19 19.63 0.74
CA ASP A 357 -27.87 20.72 1.43
C ASP A 357 -27.05 22.02 1.37
N VAL A 358 -25.74 21.91 1.57
CA VAL A 358 -24.81 23.04 1.43
C VAL A 358 -24.81 23.59 0.01
N TYR A 359 -24.68 22.76 -1.02
CA TYR A 359 -24.72 23.23 -2.41
C TYR A 359 -26.07 23.81 -2.80
N ASN A 360 -27.17 23.23 -2.31
CA ASN A 360 -28.51 23.79 -2.54
C ASN A 360 -28.67 25.17 -1.89
N ALA A 361 -28.14 25.34 -0.67
CA ALA A 361 -28.13 26.64 0.00
C ALA A 361 -27.27 27.67 -0.75
N LEU A 362 -26.05 27.28 -1.15
CA LEU A 362 -25.14 28.13 -1.93
C LEU A 362 -25.76 28.56 -3.25
N ASN A 363 -26.37 27.64 -3.99
CA ASN A 363 -27.05 27.99 -5.27
C ASN A 363 -28.20 28.95 -5.08
N LYS A 364 -28.97 28.85 -4.00
CA LYS A 364 -30.02 29.81 -3.69
C LYS A 364 -29.45 31.20 -3.43
N VAL A 365 -28.41 31.29 -2.60
CA VAL A 365 -27.77 32.59 -2.30
C VAL A 365 -27.10 33.17 -3.55
N ALA A 366 -26.38 32.36 -4.32
CA ALA A 366 -25.73 32.83 -5.56
C ALA A 366 -26.71 33.39 -6.61
N ALA A 367 -27.94 32.90 -6.61
CA ALA A 367 -28.98 33.45 -7.50
C ALA A 367 -29.42 34.86 -7.12
N GLU A 368 -29.21 35.28 -5.87
CA GLU A 368 -29.54 36.61 -5.34
C GLU A 368 -28.40 37.63 -5.53
N TYR A 369 -27.19 37.13 -5.80
CA TYR A 369 -25.96 37.92 -5.97
C TYR A 369 -25.25 37.51 -7.26
N PRO A 370 -25.70 37.98 -8.43
CA PRO A 370 -25.17 37.65 -9.75
C PRO A 370 -23.74 38.19 -9.98
#